data_ba3219ab9bcd28b99e2b7d3bbf338489
#
_entry.id   ba3219ab9bcd28b99e2b7d3bbf338489
#
_cell.length_a   1.000
_cell.length_b   1.000
_cell.length_c   1.000
_cell.angle_alpha   90.00
_cell.angle_beta   90.00
_cell.angle_gamma   90.00
#
_symmetry.space_group_name_H-M   'P 1'
#
loop_
_entity.id
_entity.type
_entity.pdbx_description
1 polymer ?
#
loop_
_entity_poly.entity_id
_entity_poly.type
_entity_poly.pdbx_seq_one_letter_code
_entity_poly.pdbx_strand_id
1 'polypeptide(L)'
;MNSLDTNILIYAANSSAPEHTKALALVNGMLANPSEWIIADQVLWEFYKALRHPKILQKPRSAAQAAAQVRFIREQSGVACCACETGHFNDIITQLENPKFPYERTHDTVLATTLRRQGVKVLYTRNIKDFGEAGLLKVINPID
;
A
#
# COMPACT_ATOMS: atom_id res chain seq x y z
N MET A 1 5.24 4.81 -12.95
CA MET A 1 4.07 4.31 -12.18
C MET A 1 4.16 4.79 -10.76
N ASN A 2 3.02 5.16 -10.21
CA ASN A 2 2.85 5.50 -8.81
C ASN A 2 2.25 4.32 -8.05
N SER A 3 2.49 4.24 -6.75
CA SER A 3 1.81 3.30 -5.86
C SER A 3 1.53 3.96 -4.51
N LEU A 4 0.76 3.28 -3.69
CA LEU A 4 0.47 3.73 -2.33
C LEU A 4 0.58 2.57 -1.34
N ASP A 5 0.89 2.92 -0.11
CA ASP A 5 0.93 2.01 1.02
C ASP A 5 -0.47 1.86 1.62
N THR A 6 -0.66 0.81 2.38
CA THR A 6 -1.95 0.47 3.00
C THR A 6 -2.52 1.60 3.86
N ASN A 7 -1.68 2.33 4.60
CA ASN A 7 -2.17 3.40 5.47
C ASN A 7 -2.97 4.46 4.72
N ILE A 8 -2.62 4.76 3.48
CA ILE A 8 -3.36 5.75 2.67
C ILE A 8 -4.78 5.26 2.38
N LEU A 9 -4.95 3.98 2.01
CA LEU A 9 -6.27 3.39 1.79
C LEU A 9 -7.10 3.38 3.09
N ILE A 10 -6.47 3.07 4.21
CA ILE A 10 -7.12 3.03 5.51
C ILE A 10 -7.66 4.42 5.88
N TYR A 11 -6.85 5.47 5.77
CA TYR A 11 -7.30 6.83 6.06
C TYR A 11 -8.39 7.29 5.09
N ALA A 12 -8.31 6.90 3.84
CA ALA A 12 -9.35 7.21 2.85
C ALA A 12 -10.69 6.54 3.19
N ALA A 13 -10.67 5.39 3.84
CA ALA A 13 -11.86 4.68 4.29
C ALA A 13 -12.37 5.11 5.67
N ASN A 14 -11.57 5.84 6.45
CA ASN A 14 -11.88 6.22 7.83
C ASN A 14 -12.26 7.69 7.94
N SER A 15 -13.56 7.99 7.80
CA SER A 15 -14.07 9.36 7.85
C SER A 15 -13.84 10.08 9.19
N SER A 16 -13.54 9.34 10.25
CA SER A 16 -13.24 9.91 11.57
C SER A 16 -11.77 10.33 11.74
N ALA A 17 -10.90 9.93 10.84
CA ALA A 17 -9.48 10.25 10.94
C ALA A 17 -9.19 11.69 10.46
N PRO A 18 -8.29 12.42 11.15
CA PRO A 18 -7.86 13.75 10.70
C PRO A 18 -7.25 13.73 9.29
N GLU A 19 -6.61 12.64 8.91
CA GLU A 19 -5.94 12.44 7.63
C GLU A 19 -6.89 12.11 6.48
N HIS A 20 -8.16 11.89 6.78
CA HIS A 20 -9.15 11.36 5.81
C HIS A 20 -9.25 12.19 4.54
N THR A 21 -9.40 13.50 4.65
CA THR A 21 -9.65 14.37 3.49
C THR A 21 -8.50 14.31 2.48
N LYS A 22 -7.26 14.38 2.95
CA LYS A 22 -6.08 14.34 2.08
C LYS A 22 -5.87 12.94 1.48
N ALA A 23 -6.07 11.89 2.27
CA ALA A 23 -5.96 10.52 1.78
C ALA A 23 -7.03 10.21 0.73
N LEU A 24 -8.26 10.62 0.99
CA LEU A 24 -9.37 10.42 0.05
C LEU A 24 -9.13 11.17 -1.27
N ALA A 25 -8.60 12.38 -1.22
CA ALA A 25 -8.25 13.13 -2.41
C ALA A 25 -7.23 12.40 -3.27
N LEU A 26 -6.20 11.81 -2.65
CA LEU A 26 -5.20 11.03 -3.37
C LEU A 26 -5.81 9.77 -4.00
N VAL A 27 -6.61 9.03 -3.25
CA VAL A 27 -7.28 7.81 -3.76
C VAL A 27 -8.23 8.15 -4.92
N ASN A 28 -8.99 9.24 -4.80
CA ASN A 28 -9.85 9.69 -5.89
C ASN A 28 -9.05 10.09 -7.13
N GLY A 29 -7.89 10.71 -6.94
CA GLY A 29 -6.97 11.02 -8.05
C GLY A 29 -6.45 9.76 -8.74
N MET A 30 -6.13 8.73 -7.97
CA MET A 30 -5.74 7.42 -8.50
C MET A 30 -6.88 6.79 -9.32
N LEU A 31 -8.09 6.80 -8.80
CA LEU A 31 -9.26 6.23 -9.49
C LEU A 31 -9.63 7.00 -10.75
N ALA A 32 -9.35 8.30 -10.79
CA ALA A 32 -9.57 9.13 -11.97
C ALA A 32 -8.54 8.90 -13.09
N ASN A 33 -7.33 8.47 -12.73
CA ASN A 33 -6.23 8.23 -13.67
C ASN A 33 -5.57 6.86 -13.40
N PRO A 34 -6.32 5.77 -13.49
CA PRO A 34 -5.85 4.46 -13.01
C PRO A 34 -4.64 3.91 -13.77
N SER A 35 -4.44 4.32 -15.03
CA SER A 35 -3.30 3.87 -15.83
C SER A 35 -1.93 4.32 -15.31
N GLU A 36 -1.90 5.31 -14.42
CA GLU A 36 -0.66 5.82 -13.83
C GLU A 36 -0.28 5.09 -12.54
N TRP A 37 -1.09 4.12 -12.09
CA TRP A 37 -0.97 3.49 -10.79
C TRP A 37 -0.88 1.98 -10.86
N ILE A 38 -0.17 1.42 -9.89
CA ILE A 38 -0.12 -0.02 -9.63
C ILE A 38 -0.15 -0.25 -8.12
N ILE A 39 -0.92 -1.24 -7.68
CA ILE A 39 -1.05 -1.60 -6.26
C ILE A 39 -0.58 -3.03 -6.07
N ALA A 40 0.23 -3.26 -5.04
CA ALA A 40 0.62 -4.62 -4.65
C ALA A 40 -0.55 -5.34 -3.96
N ASP A 41 -0.73 -6.62 -4.28
CA ASP A 41 -1.75 -7.46 -3.62
C ASP A 41 -1.58 -7.49 -2.10
N GLN A 42 -0.34 -7.41 -1.60
CA GLN A 42 -0.05 -7.29 -0.17
C GLN A 42 -0.81 -6.13 0.47
N VAL A 43 -0.85 -4.97 -0.19
CA VAL A 43 -1.58 -3.79 0.30
C VAL A 43 -3.08 -4.07 0.37
N LEU A 44 -3.63 -4.80 -0.58
CA LEU A 44 -5.04 -5.16 -0.59
C LEU A 44 -5.42 -6.11 0.56
N TRP A 45 -4.56 -7.08 0.89
CA TRP A 45 -4.79 -7.98 2.03
C TRP A 45 -4.74 -7.22 3.35
N GLU A 46 -3.78 -6.34 3.53
CA GLU A 46 -3.68 -5.51 4.72
C GLU A 46 -4.86 -4.54 4.84
N PHE A 47 -5.32 -4.00 3.72
CA PHE A 47 -6.51 -3.14 3.68
C PHE A 47 -7.77 -3.89 4.10
N TYR A 48 -7.99 -5.10 3.58
CA TYR A 48 -9.11 -5.96 4.00
C TYR A 48 -9.10 -6.15 5.53
N LYS A 49 -7.96 -6.52 6.08
CA LYS A 49 -7.81 -6.71 7.52
C LYS A 49 -8.18 -5.46 8.32
N ALA A 50 -7.69 -4.31 7.88
CA ALA A 50 -7.94 -3.03 8.53
C ALA A 50 -9.42 -2.62 8.47
N LEU A 51 -10.10 -2.86 7.35
CA LEU A 51 -11.53 -2.56 7.19
C LEU A 51 -12.41 -3.29 8.19
N ARG A 52 -11.96 -4.45 8.66
CA ARG A 52 -12.67 -5.26 9.64
C ARG A 52 -12.24 -5.03 11.08
N HIS A 53 -11.24 -4.19 11.30
CA HIS A 53 -10.61 -4.08 12.62
C HIS A 53 -11.32 -3.00 13.48
N PRO A 54 -11.90 -3.37 14.63
CA PRO A 54 -12.69 -2.45 15.45
C PRO A 54 -11.86 -1.35 16.12
N LYS A 55 -10.54 -1.52 16.22
CA LYS A 55 -9.64 -0.50 16.77
C LYS A 55 -9.19 0.51 15.70
N ILE A 56 -9.38 0.20 14.43
CA ILE A 56 -9.00 1.08 13.32
C ILE A 56 -10.18 1.91 12.85
N LEU A 57 -11.36 1.27 12.67
CA LEU A 57 -12.58 1.93 12.24
C LEU A 57 -13.61 1.91 13.36
N GLN A 58 -14.31 3.03 13.58
CA GLN A 58 -15.43 3.09 14.54
C GLN A 58 -16.54 2.13 14.15
N LYS A 59 -16.80 2.03 12.83
CA LYS A 59 -17.78 1.09 12.28
C LYS A 59 -17.06 0.13 11.32
N PRO A 60 -16.53 -0.99 11.83
CA PRO A 60 -15.87 -1.97 10.97
C PRO A 60 -16.82 -2.48 9.90
N ARG A 61 -16.25 -2.76 8.72
CA ARG A 61 -17.00 -3.35 7.62
C ARG A 61 -17.30 -4.82 7.92
N SER A 62 -18.40 -5.34 7.39
CA SER A 62 -18.64 -6.78 7.35
C SER A 62 -17.63 -7.45 6.40
N ALA A 63 -17.49 -8.78 6.50
CA ALA A 63 -16.64 -9.53 5.59
C ALA A 63 -17.02 -9.29 4.13
N ALA A 64 -18.31 -9.30 3.81
CA ALA A 64 -18.81 -9.07 2.46
C ALA A 64 -18.49 -7.64 1.97
N GLN A 65 -18.67 -6.63 2.81
CA GLN A 65 -18.37 -5.25 2.48
C GLN A 65 -16.87 -5.02 2.25
N ALA A 66 -16.02 -5.54 3.12
CA ALA A 66 -14.58 -5.43 2.99
C ALA A 66 -14.08 -6.13 1.73
N ALA A 67 -14.57 -7.35 1.46
CA ALA A 67 -14.25 -8.08 0.25
C ALA A 67 -14.68 -7.33 -1.00
N ALA A 68 -15.87 -6.71 -0.99
CA ALA A 68 -16.37 -5.92 -2.12
C ALA A 68 -15.48 -4.70 -2.41
N GLN A 69 -14.99 -4.01 -1.37
CA GLN A 69 -14.09 -2.86 -1.56
C GLN A 69 -12.75 -3.28 -2.16
N VAL A 70 -12.16 -4.37 -1.67
CA VAL A 70 -10.91 -4.91 -2.21
C VAL A 70 -11.10 -5.38 -3.65
N ARG A 71 -12.18 -6.10 -3.92
CA ARG A 71 -12.51 -6.58 -5.27
C ARG A 71 -12.71 -5.43 -6.25
N PHE A 72 -13.35 -4.35 -5.83
CA PHE A 72 -13.52 -3.17 -6.65
C PHE A 72 -12.16 -2.62 -7.13
N ILE A 73 -11.21 -2.46 -6.21
CA ILE A 73 -9.88 -1.97 -6.56
C ILE A 73 -9.19 -2.95 -7.52
N ARG A 74 -9.21 -4.23 -7.20
CA ARG A 74 -8.50 -5.29 -7.92
C ARG A 74 -9.04 -5.55 -9.32
N GLU A 75 -10.35 -5.53 -9.48
CA GLU A 75 -11.02 -6.02 -10.68
C GLU A 75 -11.77 -4.96 -11.48
N GLN A 76 -12.15 -3.83 -10.88
CA GLN A 76 -13.05 -2.86 -11.51
C GLN A 76 -12.49 -1.46 -11.64
N SER A 77 -11.51 -1.08 -10.83
CA SER A 77 -10.98 0.30 -10.81
C SER A 77 -10.16 0.66 -12.05
N GLY A 78 -9.62 -0.31 -12.74
CA GLY A 78 -8.67 -0.10 -13.83
C GLY A 78 -7.22 0.05 -13.36
N VAL A 79 -6.97 0.14 -12.05
CA VAL A 79 -5.62 0.19 -11.49
C VAL A 79 -4.94 -1.17 -11.67
N ALA A 80 -3.71 -1.18 -12.17
CA ALA A 80 -2.93 -2.40 -12.27
C ALA A 80 -2.60 -2.93 -10.86
N CYS A 81 -2.52 -4.27 -10.73
CA CYS A 81 -2.12 -4.91 -9.50
C CYS A 81 -0.94 -5.85 -9.74
N CYS A 82 -0.12 -6.04 -8.72
CA CYS A 82 1.05 -6.90 -8.79
C CYS A 82 1.22 -7.71 -7.50
N ALA A 83 1.93 -8.82 -7.62
CA ALA A 83 2.27 -9.68 -6.49
C ALA A 83 3.79 -9.84 -6.37
N CYS A 84 4.25 -10.25 -5.20
CA CYS A 84 5.62 -10.69 -5.02
C CYS A 84 5.82 -11.97 -5.83
N GLU A 85 6.66 -11.91 -6.84
CA GLU A 85 6.93 -13.03 -7.74
C GLU A 85 8.10 -13.87 -7.22
N THR A 86 8.20 -15.11 -7.71
CA THR A 86 9.29 -16.03 -7.34
C THR A 86 10.67 -15.40 -7.57
N GLY A 87 10.86 -14.66 -8.65
CA GLY A 87 12.13 -13.98 -8.95
C GLY A 87 12.51 -12.87 -7.97
N HIS A 88 11.58 -12.39 -7.16
CA HIS A 88 11.84 -11.35 -6.16
C HIS A 88 12.40 -11.92 -4.85
N PHE A 89 12.18 -13.21 -4.60
CA PHE A 89 12.53 -13.84 -3.32
C PHE A 89 14.01 -13.68 -2.97
N ASN A 90 14.88 -13.95 -3.91
CA ASN A 90 16.33 -13.88 -3.65
C ASN A 90 16.79 -12.45 -3.32
N ASP A 91 16.25 -11.44 -4.00
CA ASP A 91 16.53 -10.04 -3.68
C ASP A 91 16.06 -9.68 -2.27
N ILE A 92 14.84 -10.11 -1.92
CA ILE A 92 14.27 -9.84 -0.60
C ILE A 92 15.09 -10.52 0.50
N ILE A 93 15.35 -11.83 0.38
CA ILE A 93 16.05 -12.57 1.42
C ILE A 93 17.49 -12.10 1.60
N THR A 94 18.13 -11.64 0.53
CA THR A 94 19.47 -11.06 0.59
C THR A 94 19.49 -9.79 1.42
N GLN A 95 18.46 -8.96 1.35
CA GLN A 95 18.32 -7.79 2.21
C GLN A 95 18.07 -8.18 3.67
N LEU A 96 17.19 -9.19 3.88
CA LEU A 96 16.81 -9.65 5.23
C LEU A 96 17.95 -10.34 5.98
N GLU A 97 18.91 -10.93 5.29
CA GLU A 97 20.03 -11.63 5.94
C GLU A 97 21.10 -10.71 6.55
N ASN A 98 21.03 -9.42 6.25
CA ASN A 98 21.95 -8.44 6.86
C ASN A 98 21.75 -8.43 8.38
N PRO A 99 22.82 -8.65 9.19
CA PRO A 99 22.70 -8.67 10.65
C PRO A 99 22.13 -7.39 11.27
N LYS A 100 22.21 -6.27 10.56
CA LYS A 100 21.68 -4.98 11.00
C LYS A 100 20.26 -4.71 10.53
N PHE A 101 19.65 -5.65 9.77
CA PHE A 101 18.31 -5.43 9.24
C PHE A 101 17.28 -5.39 10.39
N PRO A 102 16.47 -4.32 10.52
CA PRO A 102 15.45 -4.24 11.55
C PRO A 102 14.24 -5.11 11.16
N TYR A 103 13.94 -6.12 11.98
CA TYR A 103 12.86 -7.08 11.68
C TYR A 103 11.49 -6.43 11.48
N GLU A 104 11.26 -5.27 12.09
CA GLU A 104 10.00 -4.52 11.95
C GLU A 104 9.74 -4.09 10.51
N ARG A 105 10.77 -3.97 9.69
CA ARG A 105 10.68 -3.55 8.27
C ARG A 105 10.53 -4.72 7.30
N THR A 106 10.33 -5.92 7.77
CA THR A 106 10.24 -7.11 6.91
C THR A 106 9.21 -6.95 5.81
N HIS A 107 7.97 -6.64 6.16
CA HIS A 107 6.89 -6.51 5.17
C HIS A 107 7.04 -5.25 4.30
N ASP A 108 7.57 -4.17 4.84
CA ASP A 108 7.84 -2.97 4.04
C ASP A 108 8.93 -3.23 2.99
N THR A 109 9.92 -4.06 3.32
CA THR A 109 10.97 -4.48 2.39
C THR A 109 10.39 -5.36 1.27
N VAL A 110 9.50 -6.28 1.60
CA VAL A 110 8.79 -7.10 0.60
C VAL A 110 7.98 -6.20 -0.33
N LEU A 111 7.23 -5.26 0.22
CA LEU A 111 6.44 -4.30 -0.55
C LEU A 111 7.32 -3.46 -1.47
N ALA A 112 8.34 -2.82 -0.92
CA ALA A 112 9.23 -1.94 -1.67
C ALA A 112 9.94 -2.67 -2.81
N THR A 113 10.42 -3.88 -2.57
CA THR A 113 11.09 -4.69 -3.60
C THR A 113 10.11 -5.08 -4.70
N THR A 114 8.90 -5.51 -4.34
CA THR A 114 7.85 -5.85 -5.29
C THR A 114 7.53 -4.65 -6.19
N LEU A 115 7.30 -3.48 -5.61
CA LEU A 115 6.96 -2.28 -6.36
C LEU A 115 8.11 -1.79 -7.24
N ARG A 116 9.33 -1.77 -6.71
CA ARG A 116 10.51 -1.36 -7.46
C ARG A 116 10.72 -2.22 -8.71
N ARG A 117 10.55 -3.52 -8.56
CA ARG A 117 10.69 -4.47 -9.67
C ARG A 117 9.57 -4.36 -10.71
N GLN A 118 8.46 -3.76 -10.34
CA GLN A 118 7.37 -3.43 -11.26
C GLN A 118 7.51 -2.05 -11.91
N GLY A 119 8.63 -1.38 -11.68
CA GLY A 119 8.89 -0.07 -12.28
C GLY A 119 8.24 1.10 -11.56
N VAL A 120 7.79 0.90 -10.32
CA VAL A 120 7.25 1.99 -9.50
C VAL A 120 8.37 2.96 -9.14
N LYS A 121 8.12 4.24 -9.36
CA LYS A 121 9.07 5.32 -9.06
C LYS A 121 8.65 6.15 -7.87
N VAL A 122 7.36 6.26 -7.62
CA VAL A 122 6.82 7.09 -6.53
C VAL A 122 5.92 6.24 -5.64
N LEU A 123 6.21 6.23 -4.35
CA LEU A 123 5.39 5.58 -3.33
C LEU A 123 4.82 6.64 -2.39
N TYR A 124 3.51 6.64 -2.23
CA TYR A 124 2.82 7.47 -1.25
C TYR A 124 2.59 6.68 0.03
N THR A 125 3.16 7.14 1.14
CA THR A 125 3.04 6.52 2.45
C THR A 125 3.17 7.55 3.56
N ARG A 126 2.52 7.31 4.69
CA ARG A 126 2.77 8.09 5.89
C ARG A 126 4.15 7.78 6.49
N ASN A 127 4.62 6.54 6.33
CA ASN A 127 5.82 6.02 7.00
C ASN A 127 7.06 6.17 6.13
N ILE A 128 7.41 7.40 5.75
CA ILE A 128 8.56 7.67 4.87
C ILE A 128 9.85 7.00 5.37
N LYS A 129 10.07 6.99 6.68
CA LYS A 129 11.29 6.45 7.29
C LYS A 129 11.49 4.96 6.99
N ASP A 130 10.40 4.21 6.86
CA ASP A 130 10.46 2.76 6.65
C ASP A 130 10.84 2.40 5.22
N PHE A 131 10.82 3.39 4.31
CA PHE A 131 11.12 3.21 2.89
C PHE A 131 12.33 4.01 2.39
N GLY A 132 13.08 4.67 3.29
CA GLY A 132 14.19 5.55 2.91
C GLY A 132 15.29 4.89 2.10
N GLU A 133 15.50 3.57 2.27
CA GLU A 133 16.52 2.79 1.57
C GLU A 133 15.91 1.83 0.54
N ALA A 134 14.66 2.03 0.18
CA ALA A 134 13.90 1.08 -0.64
C ALA A 134 14.31 1.07 -2.12
N GLY A 135 15.18 1.97 -2.57
CA GLY A 135 15.59 2.08 -3.97
C GLY A 135 14.51 2.65 -4.88
N LEU A 136 13.45 3.23 -4.32
CA LEU A 136 12.42 3.96 -5.04
C LEU A 136 12.88 5.38 -5.32
N LEU A 137 12.46 5.94 -6.45
CA LEU A 137 12.88 7.29 -6.86
C LEU A 137 12.40 8.35 -5.87
N LYS A 138 11.18 8.19 -5.37
CA LYS A 138 10.56 9.17 -4.48
C LYS A 138 9.57 8.51 -3.53
N VAL A 139 9.64 8.88 -2.25
CA VAL A 139 8.68 8.46 -1.22
C VAL A 139 8.05 9.72 -0.64
N ILE A 140 6.74 9.80 -0.67
CA ILE A 140 5.99 11.02 -0.34
C ILE A 140 4.97 10.73 0.74
N ASN A 141 4.93 11.58 1.77
CA ASN A 141 3.83 11.60 2.72
C ASN A 141 2.78 12.61 2.24
N PRO A 142 1.60 12.15 1.78
CA PRO A 142 0.59 13.03 1.20
C PRO A 142 -0.37 13.62 2.23
N ILE A 143 -0.27 13.22 3.49
CA ILE A 143 -1.29 13.49 4.51
C ILE A 143 -0.81 14.40 5.65
N ASP A 144 0.44 14.78 5.65
CA ASP A 144 0.98 15.77 6.60
C ASP A 144 1.05 17.16 6.00
#